data_74556a03b9c73ee85b3a14e1d4b1258a
#
_entry.id   74556a03b9c73ee85b3a14e1d4b1258a
#
_cell.length_a   1.000
_cell.length_b   1.000
_cell.length_c   1.000
_cell.angle_alpha   90.00
_cell.angle_beta   90.00
_cell.angle_gamma   90.00
#
_symmetry.space_group_name_H-M   'P 1'
#
loop_
_entity.id
_entity.type
_entity.pdbx_description
1 polymer ?
#
loop_
_entity_poly.entity_id
_entity_poly.type
_entity_poly.pdbx_seq_one_letter_code
_entity_poly.pdbx_strand_id
1 'polypeptide(L)'
;CDTDDEINVGNPVGSDCRMGGGYVMRADGEYLYFLTGVYDATHLWRIDRTGKMEKLLEKDGSIDCFDVQNGAVYCVAMYDMRLQELYRFAEGKLTRLSSWNDDFFLTKPPVIPQPLQFINSDGVQIDGFVMAPTDHVPGKKTPVILDIHGGPHLTYGAVYYHEMQYWANHGYYVIYCNPRGGESRGNEFGYICGRFGTIDYDDIMAFCDEALKAYPDMDEKHMGVTGGSY
;
A
#
# COMPACT_ATOMS: atom_id res chain seq x y z
N CYS A 1 -2.33 20.46 17.50
CA CYS A 1 -1.00 19.87 17.34
C CYS A 1 -0.67 19.87 15.86
N ASP A 2 0.36 20.58 15.47
CA ASP A 2 0.88 20.41 14.11
C ASP A 2 1.68 19.10 14.13
N THR A 3 1.23 18.13 13.36
CA THR A 3 2.07 16.99 13.03
C THR A 3 3.12 17.45 12.03
N ASP A 4 4.29 16.87 12.10
CA ASP A 4 5.31 17.06 11.09
C ASP A 4 4.69 16.78 9.69
N ASP A 5 5.07 17.53 8.67
CA ASP A 5 4.53 17.40 7.31
C ASP A 5 4.65 15.97 6.72
N GLU A 6 5.40 15.12 7.38
CA GLU A 6 5.59 13.71 6.99
C GLU A 6 4.50 12.75 7.47
N ILE A 7 3.54 13.21 8.31
CA ILE A 7 2.51 12.35 8.90
C ILE A 7 1.11 12.77 8.46
N ASN A 8 0.52 12.02 7.54
CA ASN A 8 -0.87 12.15 7.14
C ASN A 8 -1.76 11.21 7.96
N VAL A 9 -2.78 11.77 8.65
CA VAL A 9 -3.73 10.99 9.45
C VAL A 9 -4.76 10.36 8.55
N GLY A 10 -4.86 9.03 8.60
CA GLY A 10 -5.81 8.26 7.81
C GLY A 10 -5.25 6.92 7.34
N ASN A 11 -5.99 6.28 6.45
CA ASN A 11 -5.55 5.08 5.74
C ASN A 11 -5.63 5.32 4.23
N PRO A 12 -4.52 5.70 3.59
CA PRO A 12 -4.47 5.93 2.15
C PRO A 12 -4.20 4.66 1.32
N VAL A 13 -3.86 3.53 1.96
CA VAL A 13 -3.51 2.30 1.23
C VAL A 13 -4.72 1.74 0.51
N GLY A 14 -4.65 1.68 -0.83
CA GLY A 14 -5.72 1.19 -1.70
C GLY A 14 -5.85 -0.33 -1.69
N SER A 15 -7.10 -0.82 -1.78
CA SER A 15 -7.43 -2.21 -2.08
C SER A 15 -8.86 -2.30 -2.63
N ASP A 16 -9.05 -3.09 -3.69
CA ASP A 16 -10.36 -3.40 -4.26
C ASP A 16 -11.13 -4.45 -3.43
N CYS A 17 -10.47 -5.04 -2.45
CA CYS A 17 -11.04 -6.05 -1.55
C CYS A 17 -11.39 -5.52 -0.15
N ARG A 18 -11.24 -4.20 0.07
CA ARG A 18 -11.63 -3.61 1.34
C ARG A 18 -13.14 -3.51 1.43
N MET A 19 -13.70 -4.14 2.46
CA MET A 19 -15.14 -4.11 2.75
C MET A 19 -15.41 -3.26 3.98
N GLY A 20 -16.39 -2.37 3.86
CA GLY A 20 -16.78 -1.49 4.95
C GLY A 20 -15.78 -0.38 5.24
N GLY A 21 -16.00 0.28 6.34
CA GLY A 21 -15.16 1.36 6.86
C GLY A 21 -15.30 1.43 8.38
N GLY A 22 -14.58 2.36 8.99
CA GLY A 22 -14.61 2.53 10.44
C GLY A 22 -13.77 3.71 10.88
N TYR A 23 -13.46 3.72 12.15
CA TYR A 23 -12.71 4.82 12.72
C TYR A 23 -11.21 4.68 12.43
N VAL A 24 -10.60 5.80 12.08
CA VAL A 24 -9.15 5.96 11.92
C VAL A 24 -8.56 6.79 13.07
N MET A 25 -9.43 7.23 13.99
CA MET A 25 -9.06 8.02 15.16
C MET A 25 -9.98 7.70 16.35
N ARG A 26 -9.43 7.45 17.53
CA ARG A 26 -10.17 7.08 18.74
C ARG A 26 -9.49 7.59 20.00
N ALA A 27 -10.27 8.08 20.96
CA ALA A 27 -9.77 8.47 22.29
C ALA A 27 -9.98 7.34 23.29
N ASP A 28 -8.99 7.08 24.14
CA ASP A 28 -9.09 6.18 25.30
C ASP A 28 -8.19 6.70 26.44
N GLY A 29 -8.81 7.00 27.58
CA GLY A 29 -8.10 7.62 28.71
C GLY A 29 -7.46 8.95 28.36
N GLU A 30 -6.15 9.06 28.56
CA GLU A 30 -5.38 10.26 28.30
C GLU A 30 -4.79 10.33 26.88
N TYR A 31 -5.11 9.35 26.03
CA TYR A 31 -4.53 9.23 24.70
C TYR A 31 -5.56 9.38 23.59
N LEU A 32 -5.11 9.96 22.47
CA LEU A 32 -5.77 9.88 21.17
C LEU A 32 -4.97 8.92 20.30
N TYR A 33 -5.62 7.85 19.86
CA TYR A 33 -5.07 6.87 18.93
C TYR A 33 -5.47 7.23 17.51
N PHE A 34 -4.58 7.04 16.54
CA PHE A 34 -4.86 7.37 15.16
C PHE A 34 -4.01 6.55 14.20
N LEU A 35 -4.48 6.42 12.96
CA LEU A 35 -3.77 5.79 11.86
C LEU A 35 -3.03 6.84 11.04
N THR A 36 -1.88 6.46 10.50
CA THR A 36 -1.14 7.28 9.53
C THR A 36 -0.73 6.42 8.35
N GLY A 37 -0.79 6.99 7.14
CA GLY A 37 -0.06 6.45 6.00
C GLY A 37 1.43 6.74 6.14
N VAL A 38 2.26 5.74 5.94
CA VAL A 38 3.72 5.87 5.91
C VAL A 38 4.24 5.04 4.74
N TYR A 39 4.72 5.70 3.68
CA TYR A 39 5.08 5.07 2.40
C TYR A 39 3.92 4.24 1.84
N ASP A 40 4.01 2.94 1.89
CA ASP A 40 3.11 1.95 1.31
C ASP A 40 2.31 1.16 2.37
N ALA A 41 2.32 1.62 3.62
CA ALA A 41 1.68 0.96 4.75
C ALA A 41 0.87 1.93 5.63
N THR A 42 0.02 1.37 6.49
CA THR A 42 -0.68 2.12 7.53
C THR A 42 -0.17 1.73 8.91
N HIS A 43 0.26 2.72 9.66
CA HIS A 43 0.78 2.56 11.02
C HIS A 43 -0.19 3.08 12.07
N LEU A 44 -0.14 2.50 13.29
CA LEU A 44 -0.92 2.93 14.43
C LEU A 44 -0.05 3.75 15.38
N TRP A 45 -0.56 4.92 15.75
CA TRP A 45 0.07 5.85 16.67
C TRP A 45 -0.86 6.22 17.80
N ARG A 46 -0.29 6.79 18.87
CA ARG A 46 -1.05 7.54 19.87
C ARG A 46 -0.33 8.82 20.25
N ILE A 47 -1.09 9.80 20.72
CA ILE A 47 -0.61 11.08 21.25
C ILE A 47 -1.24 11.32 22.61
N ASP A 48 -0.48 11.82 23.57
CA ASP A 48 -0.99 12.24 24.87
C ASP A 48 -1.39 13.72 24.89
N ARG A 49 -1.94 14.20 26.00
CA ARG A 49 -2.36 15.59 26.16
C ARG A 49 -1.21 16.60 26.16
N THR A 50 0.02 16.17 26.33
CA THR A 50 1.22 17.02 26.24
C THR A 50 1.73 17.20 24.82
N GLY A 51 1.18 16.42 23.87
CA GLY A 51 1.61 16.39 22.47
C GLY A 51 2.70 15.35 22.18
N LYS A 52 3.04 14.51 23.16
CA LYS A 52 4.01 13.44 22.94
C LYS A 52 3.39 12.32 22.12
N MET A 53 3.98 12.08 20.95
CA MET A 53 3.60 11.03 20.02
C MET A 53 4.39 9.73 20.27
N GLU A 54 3.72 8.60 20.07
CA GLU A 54 4.31 7.28 20.15
C GLU A 54 3.76 6.38 19.04
N LYS A 55 4.67 5.77 18.27
CA LYS A 55 4.32 4.75 17.29
C LYS A 55 4.10 3.42 18.02
N LEU A 56 2.92 2.84 17.88
CA LEU A 56 2.53 1.61 18.56
C LEU A 56 2.70 0.37 17.70
N LEU A 57 2.29 0.45 16.43
CA LEU A 57 2.35 -0.67 15.51
C LEU A 57 2.85 -0.20 14.15
N GLU A 58 3.94 -0.81 13.74
CA GLU A 58 4.59 -0.65 12.45
C GLU A 58 4.67 -2.03 11.79
N LYS A 59 3.92 -2.22 10.72
CA LYS A 59 3.89 -3.47 9.96
C LYS A 59 3.40 -3.19 8.54
N ASP A 60 4.04 -3.82 7.57
CA ASP A 60 3.62 -3.75 6.17
C ASP A 60 2.19 -4.26 6.02
N GLY A 61 1.38 -3.49 5.28
CA GLY A 61 -0.02 -3.76 5.10
C GLY A 61 -0.93 -2.58 5.45
N SER A 62 -2.19 -2.83 5.69
CA SER A 62 -3.20 -1.80 5.92
C SER A 62 -4.00 -2.08 7.17
N ILE A 63 -4.10 -1.10 8.08
CA ILE A 63 -5.11 -1.09 9.14
C ILE A 63 -6.30 -0.31 8.59
N ASP A 64 -7.42 -0.99 8.35
CA ASP A 64 -8.57 -0.39 7.68
C ASP A 64 -9.48 0.39 8.64
N CYS A 65 -9.60 -0.09 9.86
CA CYS A 65 -10.28 0.60 10.96
C CYS A 65 -9.89 -0.02 12.29
N PHE A 66 -10.15 0.69 13.38
CA PHE A 66 -9.90 0.18 14.72
C PHE A 66 -10.85 0.76 15.77
N ASP A 67 -10.89 0.10 16.90
CA ASP A 67 -11.42 0.64 18.15
C ASP A 67 -10.43 0.33 19.29
N VAL A 68 -10.52 1.07 20.37
CA VAL A 68 -9.63 0.94 21.53
C VAL A 68 -10.41 0.90 22.83
N GLN A 69 -9.99 0.02 23.73
CA GLN A 69 -10.55 -0.08 25.06
C GLN A 69 -9.47 -0.46 26.08
N ASN A 70 -9.31 0.37 27.11
CA ASN A 70 -8.31 0.18 28.18
C ASN A 70 -6.89 -0.06 27.62
N GLY A 71 -6.50 0.69 26.60
CA GLY A 71 -5.20 0.59 25.93
C GLY A 71 -5.03 -0.61 25.01
N ALA A 72 -5.99 -1.52 24.92
CA ALA A 72 -5.99 -2.58 23.93
C ALA A 72 -6.68 -2.12 22.66
N VAL A 73 -6.01 -2.27 21.50
CA VAL A 73 -6.54 -1.91 20.19
C VAL A 73 -7.04 -3.15 19.48
N TYR A 74 -8.26 -3.09 18.96
CA TYR A 74 -8.86 -4.09 18.10
C TYR A 74 -9.00 -3.50 16.70
N CYS A 75 -8.38 -4.10 15.71
CA CYS A 75 -8.37 -3.56 14.35
C CYS A 75 -8.73 -4.61 13.30
N VAL A 76 -9.36 -4.13 12.24
CA VAL A 76 -9.51 -4.87 10.99
C VAL A 76 -8.36 -4.45 10.09
N ALA A 77 -7.60 -5.42 9.62
CA ALA A 77 -6.37 -5.15 8.87
C ALA A 77 -6.13 -6.19 7.78
N MET A 78 -5.40 -5.76 6.73
CA MET A 78 -4.90 -6.59 5.66
C MET A 78 -3.38 -6.72 5.81
N TYR A 79 -2.93 -7.81 6.41
CA TYR A 79 -1.52 -8.13 6.61
C TYR A 79 -1.12 -9.42 5.89
N ASP A 80 0.16 -9.56 5.59
CA ASP A 80 0.74 -10.78 5.03
C ASP A 80 0.03 -11.26 3.76
N MET A 81 -0.36 -10.30 2.88
CA MET A 81 -1.13 -10.54 1.65
C MET A 81 -2.45 -11.27 1.87
N ARG A 82 -3.05 -11.12 3.04
CA ARG A 82 -4.38 -11.67 3.35
C ARG A 82 -5.47 -10.63 3.12
N LEU A 83 -6.68 -11.10 2.91
CA LEU A 83 -7.88 -10.28 3.04
C LEU A 83 -8.07 -9.83 4.49
N GLN A 84 -9.03 -8.95 4.74
CA GLN A 84 -9.32 -8.40 6.06
C GLN A 84 -9.52 -9.49 7.12
N GLU A 85 -8.77 -9.37 8.22
CA GLU A 85 -8.89 -10.21 9.42
C GLU A 85 -8.96 -9.31 10.65
N LEU A 86 -9.50 -9.83 11.75
CA LEU A 86 -9.53 -9.15 13.04
C LEU A 86 -8.24 -9.41 13.81
N TYR A 87 -7.67 -8.35 14.33
CA TYR A 87 -6.46 -8.38 15.15
C TYR A 87 -6.67 -7.67 16.48
N ARG A 88 -5.89 -8.06 17.46
CA ARG A 88 -5.74 -7.36 18.75
C ARG A 88 -4.28 -6.97 18.93
N PHE A 89 -4.03 -5.70 19.20
CA PHE A 89 -2.73 -5.19 19.62
C PHE A 89 -2.80 -4.74 21.08
N ALA A 90 -1.98 -5.34 21.92
CA ALA A 90 -1.85 -4.96 23.32
C ALA A 90 -0.48 -5.40 23.83
N GLU A 91 0.08 -4.63 24.78
CA GLU A 91 1.37 -4.93 25.43
C GLU A 91 2.49 -5.19 24.40
N GLY A 92 2.51 -4.42 23.30
CA GLY A 92 3.49 -4.55 22.22
C GLY A 92 3.32 -5.80 21.34
N LYS A 93 2.23 -6.55 21.50
CA LYS A 93 1.99 -7.78 20.74
C LYS A 93 0.77 -7.66 19.85
N LEU A 94 0.94 -7.95 18.56
CA LEU A 94 -0.16 -8.12 17.60
C LEU A 94 -0.57 -9.59 17.54
N THR A 95 -1.87 -9.86 17.69
CA THR A 95 -2.44 -11.21 17.65
C THR A 95 -3.62 -11.22 16.69
N ARG A 96 -3.60 -12.10 15.68
CA ARG A 96 -4.75 -12.35 14.81
C ARG A 96 -5.83 -13.11 15.59
N LEU A 97 -7.06 -12.64 15.54
CA LEU A 97 -8.20 -13.22 16.27
C LEU A 97 -9.16 -13.99 15.36
N SER A 98 -9.12 -13.75 14.05
CA SER A 98 -9.99 -14.44 13.08
C SER A 98 -9.16 -15.23 12.06
N SER A 99 -9.83 -16.14 11.39
CA SER A 99 -9.25 -17.00 10.35
C SER A 99 -10.23 -17.20 9.21
N TRP A 100 -11.00 -16.15 8.91
CA TRP A 100 -12.11 -16.22 7.93
C TRP A 100 -11.67 -16.57 6.54
N ASN A 101 -10.42 -16.23 6.18
CA ASN A 101 -9.90 -16.39 4.84
C ASN A 101 -8.85 -17.52 4.72
N ASP A 102 -8.61 -18.30 5.78
CA ASP A 102 -7.54 -19.30 5.78
C ASP A 102 -7.77 -20.40 4.71
N ASP A 103 -8.98 -20.92 4.59
CA ASP A 103 -9.31 -21.96 3.62
C ASP A 103 -9.14 -21.48 2.16
N PHE A 104 -9.45 -20.20 1.91
CA PHE A 104 -9.22 -19.60 0.60
C PHE A 104 -7.73 -19.59 0.24
N PHE A 105 -6.89 -19.11 1.14
CA PHE A 105 -5.44 -18.98 0.90
C PHE A 105 -4.69 -20.31 0.93
N LEU A 106 -5.25 -21.35 1.54
CA LEU A 106 -4.71 -22.72 1.42
C LEU A 106 -4.81 -23.25 -0.01
N THR A 107 -5.86 -22.89 -0.72
CA THR A 107 -6.11 -23.35 -2.08
C THR A 107 -5.66 -22.40 -3.17
N LYS A 108 -5.57 -21.12 -2.84
CA LYS A 108 -5.20 -20.03 -3.76
C LYS A 108 -4.18 -19.11 -3.10
N PRO A 109 -2.91 -19.54 -3.02
CA PRO A 109 -1.88 -18.69 -2.42
C PRO A 109 -1.71 -17.41 -3.25
N PRO A 110 -1.55 -16.24 -2.61
CA PRO A 110 -1.39 -14.99 -3.32
C PRO A 110 -0.03 -14.90 -3.99
N VAL A 111 0.03 -14.22 -5.11
CA VAL A 111 1.28 -13.74 -5.67
C VAL A 111 1.80 -12.60 -4.79
N ILE A 112 3.03 -12.72 -4.35
CA ILE A 112 3.66 -11.74 -3.45
C ILE A 112 4.35 -10.66 -4.27
N PRO A 113 3.95 -9.38 -4.15
CA PRO A 113 4.60 -8.28 -4.84
C PRO A 113 6.04 -8.12 -4.33
N GLN A 114 6.96 -7.91 -5.25
CA GLN A 114 8.35 -7.62 -4.96
C GLN A 114 8.59 -6.12 -5.03
N PRO A 115 9.14 -5.48 -4.00
CA PRO A 115 9.40 -4.04 -4.03
C PRO A 115 10.45 -3.71 -5.09
N LEU A 116 10.23 -2.60 -5.78
CA LEU A 116 11.18 -2.00 -6.71
C LEU A 116 11.23 -0.49 -6.44
N GLN A 117 12.42 -0.01 -6.12
CA GLN A 117 12.64 1.40 -5.76
C GLN A 117 13.75 1.98 -6.63
N PHE A 118 13.63 3.23 -7.01
CA PHE A 118 14.68 3.95 -7.71
C PHE A 118 14.62 5.45 -7.40
N ILE A 119 15.70 6.15 -7.71
CA ILE A 119 15.75 7.62 -7.64
C ILE A 119 15.52 8.15 -9.04
N ASN A 120 14.49 8.99 -9.22
CA ASN A 120 14.17 9.60 -10.50
C ASN A 120 15.16 10.72 -10.87
N SER A 121 15.01 11.33 -12.05
CA SER A 121 15.88 12.40 -12.53
C SER A 121 15.89 13.66 -11.65
N ASP A 122 14.85 13.87 -10.87
CA ASP A 122 14.73 15.01 -9.95
C ASP A 122 15.33 14.72 -8.56
N GLY A 123 15.91 13.52 -8.36
CA GLY A 123 16.48 13.10 -7.08
C GLY A 123 15.44 12.59 -6.09
N VAL A 124 14.22 12.34 -6.53
CA VAL A 124 13.11 11.83 -5.68
C VAL A 124 13.06 10.31 -5.77
N GLN A 125 12.98 9.64 -4.63
CA GLN A 125 12.76 8.20 -4.59
C GLN A 125 11.32 7.89 -5.00
N ILE A 126 11.15 6.95 -5.91
CA ILE A 126 9.86 6.39 -6.32
C ILE A 126 9.81 4.93 -5.88
N ASP A 127 8.74 4.58 -5.20
CA ASP A 127 8.50 3.25 -4.67
C ASP A 127 7.41 2.56 -5.49
N GLY A 128 7.60 1.29 -5.77
CA GLY A 128 6.61 0.50 -6.47
C GLY A 128 6.86 -1.00 -6.31
N PHE A 129 6.12 -1.79 -7.05
CA PHE A 129 6.10 -3.23 -6.92
C PHE A 129 6.01 -3.93 -8.27
N VAL A 130 6.53 -5.13 -8.29
CA VAL A 130 6.44 -6.06 -9.42
C VAL A 130 5.87 -7.38 -8.94
N MET A 131 4.83 -7.87 -9.60
CA MET A 131 4.27 -9.20 -9.41
C MET A 131 4.56 -10.03 -10.65
N ALA A 132 5.35 -11.10 -10.48
CA ALA A 132 5.57 -12.06 -11.57
C ALA A 132 4.36 -12.99 -11.70
N PRO A 133 4.01 -13.44 -12.92
CA PRO A 133 2.92 -14.39 -13.09
C PRO A 133 3.25 -15.74 -12.44
N THR A 134 2.21 -16.44 -12.02
CA THR A 134 2.34 -17.74 -11.33
C THR A 134 2.93 -18.84 -12.21
N ASP A 135 2.79 -18.71 -13.51
CA ASP A 135 3.34 -19.62 -14.53
C ASP A 135 4.59 -19.07 -15.23
N HIS A 136 5.29 -18.13 -14.58
CA HIS A 136 6.50 -17.53 -15.12
C HIS A 136 7.56 -18.58 -15.48
N VAL A 137 8.07 -18.47 -16.69
CA VAL A 137 9.16 -19.29 -17.20
C VAL A 137 10.37 -18.39 -17.46
N PRO A 138 11.47 -18.58 -16.74
CA PRO A 138 12.68 -17.78 -16.93
C PRO A 138 13.16 -17.79 -18.41
N GLY A 139 13.50 -16.61 -18.92
CA GLY A 139 13.92 -16.40 -20.31
C GLY A 139 12.80 -16.32 -21.34
N LYS A 140 11.54 -16.52 -20.94
CA LYS A 140 10.39 -16.36 -21.83
C LYS A 140 9.81 -14.95 -21.68
N LYS A 141 9.69 -14.22 -22.78
CA LYS A 141 9.02 -12.92 -22.82
C LYS A 141 7.55 -13.05 -22.43
N THR A 142 7.14 -12.24 -21.46
CA THR A 142 5.82 -12.30 -20.80
C THR A 142 5.18 -10.91 -20.81
N PRO A 143 3.91 -10.79 -21.21
CA PRO A 143 3.22 -9.50 -21.28
C PRO A 143 3.09 -8.84 -19.90
N VAL A 144 2.95 -7.51 -19.91
CA VAL A 144 2.96 -6.68 -18.71
C VAL A 144 1.69 -5.86 -18.60
N ILE A 145 1.13 -5.73 -17.43
CA ILE A 145 0.07 -4.78 -17.09
C ILE A 145 0.65 -3.75 -16.11
N LEU A 146 0.61 -2.47 -16.49
CA LEU A 146 0.81 -1.36 -15.59
C LEU A 146 -0.52 -1.00 -14.94
N ASP A 147 -0.59 -1.01 -13.62
CA ASP A 147 -1.76 -0.60 -12.86
C ASP A 147 -1.50 0.77 -12.20
N ILE A 148 -2.36 1.76 -12.48
CA ILE A 148 -2.21 3.13 -12.00
C ILE A 148 -3.32 3.43 -11.00
N HIS A 149 -2.93 3.75 -9.75
CA HIS A 149 -3.92 4.08 -8.71
C HIS A 149 -4.60 5.42 -8.95
N GLY A 150 -5.83 5.54 -8.47
CA GLY A 150 -6.57 6.79 -8.46
C GLY A 150 -6.17 7.73 -7.32
N GLY A 151 -6.86 8.83 -7.19
CA GLY A 151 -6.67 9.78 -6.10
C GLY A 151 -6.48 11.21 -6.58
N PRO A 152 -5.26 11.71 -6.72
CA PRO A 152 -3.94 11.10 -6.55
C PRO A 152 -3.56 10.76 -5.09
N HIS A 153 -4.23 11.37 -4.10
CA HIS A 153 -4.01 11.18 -2.67
C HIS A 153 -4.42 9.77 -2.21
N LEU A 154 -3.68 8.77 -2.67
CA LEU A 154 -3.80 7.37 -2.36
C LEU A 154 -2.40 6.74 -2.48
N THR A 155 -2.22 5.55 -1.96
CA THR A 155 -0.98 4.79 -2.14
C THR A 155 -1.30 3.32 -2.39
N TYR A 156 -0.53 2.67 -3.26
CA TYR A 156 -0.51 1.22 -3.36
C TYR A 156 0.52 0.64 -2.41
N GLY A 157 0.19 -0.47 -1.78
CA GLY A 157 1.06 -1.18 -0.84
C GLY A 157 1.10 -2.67 -1.10
N ALA A 158 1.83 -3.38 -0.23
CA ALA A 158 1.87 -4.84 -0.22
C ALA A 158 0.63 -5.41 0.49
N VAL A 159 -0.55 -5.14 -0.06
CA VAL A 159 -1.86 -5.67 0.38
C VAL A 159 -2.50 -6.49 -0.73
N TYR A 160 -3.43 -7.37 -0.34
CA TYR A 160 -4.17 -8.13 -1.33
C TYR A 160 -5.03 -7.18 -2.19
N TYR A 161 -4.82 -7.22 -3.50
CA TYR A 161 -5.58 -6.49 -4.50
C TYR A 161 -6.05 -7.48 -5.55
N HIS A 162 -7.36 -7.72 -5.64
CA HIS A 162 -7.91 -8.83 -6.44
C HIS A 162 -7.59 -8.68 -7.94
N GLU A 163 -7.73 -7.47 -8.49
CA GLU A 163 -7.44 -7.23 -9.90
C GLU A 163 -5.98 -7.57 -10.24
N MET A 164 -5.03 -7.14 -9.42
CA MET A 164 -3.61 -7.45 -9.62
C MET A 164 -3.33 -8.95 -9.51
N GLN A 165 -3.96 -9.62 -8.53
CA GLN A 165 -3.87 -11.07 -8.39
C GLN A 165 -4.46 -11.81 -9.60
N TYR A 166 -5.58 -11.29 -10.14
CA TYR A 166 -6.21 -11.85 -11.33
C TYR A 166 -5.25 -11.82 -12.52
N TRP A 167 -4.65 -10.68 -12.83
CA TRP A 167 -3.70 -10.55 -13.94
C TRP A 167 -2.46 -11.42 -13.77
N ALA A 168 -1.86 -11.43 -12.56
CA ALA A 168 -0.70 -12.27 -12.29
C ALA A 168 -1.00 -13.77 -12.40
N ASN A 169 -2.22 -14.21 -12.08
CA ASN A 169 -2.66 -15.60 -12.27
C ASN A 169 -3.09 -15.91 -13.70
N HIS A 170 -3.13 -14.93 -14.61
CA HIS A 170 -3.45 -15.10 -16.02
C HIS A 170 -2.25 -14.85 -16.94
N GLY A 171 -1.04 -14.99 -16.40
CA GLY A 171 0.18 -14.97 -17.20
C GLY A 171 0.74 -13.59 -17.51
N TYR A 172 0.38 -12.56 -16.72
CA TYR A 172 0.92 -11.21 -16.87
C TYR A 172 1.86 -10.86 -15.71
N TYR A 173 2.95 -10.16 -16.02
CA TYR A 173 3.57 -9.31 -15.02
C TYR A 173 2.62 -8.18 -14.69
N VAL A 174 2.49 -7.85 -13.40
CA VAL A 174 1.77 -6.66 -12.95
C VAL A 174 2.76 -5.73 -12.28
N ILE A 175 2.82 -4.48 -12.74
CA ILE A 175 3.69 -3.46 -12.17
C ILE A 175 2.86 -2.26 -11.73
N TYR A 176 3.22 -1.66 -10.61
CA TYR A 176 2.54 -0.48 -10.07
C TYR A 176 3.48 0.30 -9.15
N CYS A 177 3.29 1.62 -9.08
CA CYS A 177 4.12 2.49 -8.25
C CYS A 177 3.30 3.61 -7.61
N ASN A 178 3.94 4.31 -6.67
CA ASN A 178 3.41 5.50 -6.01
C ASN A 178 4.17 6.73 -6.55
N PRO A 179 3.63 7.41 -7.59
CA PRO A 179 4.24 8.61 -8.13
C PRO A 179 4.05 9.81 -7.21
N ARG A 180 4.75 10.91 -7.47
CA ARG A 180 4.45 12.19 -6.85
C ARG A 180 2.98 12.57 -7.06
N GLY A 181 2.38 13.17 -6.05
CA GLY A 181 0.93 13.39 -5.95
C GLY A 181 0.23 12.35 -5.07
N GLY A 182 0.86 11.20 -4.83
CA GLY A 182 0.37 10.17 -3.90
C GLY A 182 0.49 10.58 -2.43
N GLU A 183 -0.08 9.79 -1.56
CA GLU A 183 -0.08 9.98 -0.10
C GLU A 183 1.13 9.32 0.59
N SER A 184 1.20 9.52 1.92
CA SER A 184 2.09 8.79 2.83
C SER A 184 3.57 9.21 2.81
N ARG A 185 3.91 10.30 2.11
CA ARG A 185 5.29 10.80 1.99
C ARG A 185 5.40 12.31 2.21
N GLY A 186 4.44 12.88 2.96
CA GLY A 186 4.40 14.30 3.29
C GLY A 186 3.83 15.19 2.19
N ASN A 187 3.62 16.46 2.56
CA ASN A 187 2.95 17.43 1.70
C ASN A 187 3.76 17.79 0.45
N GLU A 188 5.09 17.83 0.53
CA GLU A 188 5.94 18.15 -0.61
C GLU A 188 5.81 17.11 -1.73
N PHE A 189 5.75 15.83 -1.37
CA PHE A 189 5.54 14.73 -2.31
C PHE A 189 4.11 14.72 -2.87
N GLY A 190 3.11 14.94 -1.99
CA GLY A 190 1.68 14.88 -2.35
C GLY A 190 1.17 16.10 -3.12
N TYR A 191 1.80 17.28 -2.98
CA TYR A 191 1.31 18.51 -3.59
C TYR A 191 1.84 18.73 -5.01
N ILE A 192 1.06 18.31 -5.98
CA ILE A 192 1.38 18.48 -7.42
C ILE A 192 0.38 19.40 -8.15
N CYS A 193 -0.32 20.29 -7.42
CA CYS A 193 -1.30 21.20 -8.01
C CYS A 193 -0.67 22.03 -9.16
N GLY A 194 -1.34 22.06 -10.31
CA GLY A 194 -0.82 22.70 -11.53
C GLY A 194 0.22 21.88 -12.31
N ARG A 195 0.55 20.66 -11.84
CA ARG A 195 1.52 19.76 -12.48
C ARG A 195 0.97 18.36 -12.76
N PHE A 196 -0.35 18.18 -12.66
CA PHE A 196 -1.03 16.92 -13.00
C PHE A 196 -0.78 16.50 -14.42
N GLY A 197 -0.49 15.22 -14.64
CA GLY A 197 -0.18 14.67 -15.96
C GLY A 197 1.20 15.09 -16.49
N THR A 198 2.09 15.54 -15.62
CA THR A 198 3.47 15.90 -15.95
C THR A 198 4.45 15.10 -15.09
N ILE A 199 4.77 15.56 -13.89
CA ILE A 199 5.77 14.91 -13.03
C ILE A 199 5.34 13.55 -12.52
N ASP A 200 4.05 13.35 -12.26
CA ASP A 200 3.44 12.07 -11.94
C ASP A 200 3.52 11.08 -13.11
N TYR A 201 3.22 11.55 -14.33
CA TYR A 201 3.40 10.77 -15.55
C TYR A 201 4.87 10.39 -15.77
N ASP A 202 5.79 11.35 -15.59
CA ASP A 202 7.23 11.10 -15.74
C ASP A 202 7.72 10.05 -14.73
N ASP A 203 7.23 10.09 -13.48
CA ASP A 203 7.56 9.10 -12.45
C ASP A 203 7.06 7.69 -12.83
N ILE A 204 5.82 7.59 -13.32
CA ILE A 204 5.23 6.32 -13.77
C ILE A 204 6.01 5.74 -14.96
N MET A 205 6.35 6.56 -15.94
CA MET A 205 7.11 6.11 -17.11
C MET A 205 8.53 5.66 -16.73
N ALA A 206 9.19 6.43 -15.85
CA ALA A 206 10.51 6.04 -15.33
C ALA A 206 10.44 4.72 -14.54
N PHE A 207 9.37 4.50 -13.78
CA PHE A 207 9.16 3.22 -13.09
C PHE A 207 9.00 2.06 -14.09
N CYS A 208 8.28 2.25 -15.18
CA CYS A 208 8.17 1.23 -16.25
C CYS A 208 9.54 0.87 -16.82
N ASP A 209 10.37 1.87 -17.10
CA ASP A 209 11.72 1.65 -17.65
C ASP A 209 12.60 0.88 -16.67
N GLU A 210 12.56 1.23 -15.37
CA GLU A 210 13.32 0.52 -14.35
C GLU A 210 12.79 -0.92 -14.12
N ALA A 211 11.48 -1.14 -14.20
CA ALA A 211 10.91 -2.48 -14.12
C ALA A 211 11.34 -3.37 -15.30
N LEU A 212 11.29 -2.85 -16.53
CA LEU A 212 11.77 -3.56 -17.73
C LEU A 212 13.26 -3.91 -17.66
N LYS A 213 14.06 -3.01 -17.08
CA LYS A 213 15.50 -3.22 -16.88
C LYS A 213 15.78 -4.27 -15.80
N ALA A 214 15.05 -4.23 -14.68
CA ALA A 214 15.20 -5.17 -13.57
C ALA A 214 14.68 -6.57 -13.89
N TYR A 215 13.67 -6.66 -14.75
CA TYR A 215 12.98 -7.91 -15.11
C TYR A 215 13.03 -8.13 -16.62
N PRO A 216 14.14 -8.64 -17.17
CA PRO A 216 14.36 -8.76 -18.61
C PRO A 216 13.39 -9.74 -19.32
N ASP A 217 12.64 -10.53 -18.57
CA ASP A 217 11.61 -11.41 -19.10
C ASP A 217 10.28 -10.68 -19.41
N MET A 218 10.12 -9.45 -18.98
CA MET A 218 8.99 -8.62 -19.40
C MET A 218 9.06 -8.33 -20.90
N ASP A 219 7.90 -8.35 -21.57
CA ASP A 219 7.79 -8.05 -22.98
C ASP A 219 7.37 -6.59 -23.20
N GLU A 220 8.34 -5.73 -23.48
CA GLU A 220 8.13 -4.29 -23.74
C GLU A 220 7.18 -4.00 -24.92
N LYS A 221 6.98 -4.99 -25.82
CA LYS A 221 6.09 -4.85 -26.99
C LYS A 221 4.66 -5.21 -26.68
N HIS A 222 4.42 -5.88 -25.55
CA HIS A 222 3.11 -6.31 -25.12
C HIS A 222 2.82 -5.80 -23.71
N MET A 223 2.81 -4.48 -23.58
CA MET A 223 2.42 -3.78 -22.35
C MET A 223 1.01 -3.23 -22.49
N GLY A 224 0.18 -3.48 -21.49
CA GLY A 224 -1.11 -2.84 -21.30
C GLY A 224 -1.10 -1.93 -20.09
N VAL A 225 -2.08 -1.02 -20.02
CA VAL A 225 -2.32 -0.15 -18.88
C VAL A 225 -3.75 -0.30 -18.40
N THR A 226 -3.92 -0.35 -17.09
CA THR A 226 -5.20 -0.29 -16.40
C THR A 226 -5.13 0.73 -15.28
N GLY A 227 -6.25 1.05 -14.67
CA GLY A 227 -6.33 1.96 -13.55
C GLY A 227 -7.74 2.52 -13.40
N GLY A 228 -7.98 3.19 -12.28
CA GLY A 228 -9.28 3.78 -11.99
C GLY A 228 -9.17 5.22 -11.54
N SER A 229 -10.10 6.09 -11.98
CA SER A 229 -10.23 7.50 -11.60
C SER A 229 -9.10 8.38 -12.15
N TYR A 230 -8.20 8.83 -11.29
CA TYR A 230 -7.10 9.73 -11.67
C TYR A 230 -6.02 8.99 -12.46
#